data_12d1b3bd55da3ea4163c42682f2185e9
#
_entry.id   12d1b3bd55da3ea4163c42682f2185e9
#
_cell.length_a   1.000
_cell.length_b   1.000
_cell.length_c   1.000
_cell.angle_alpha   90.00
_cell.angle_beta   90.00
_cell.angle_gamma   90.00
#
_symmetry.space_group_name_H-M   'P 1'
#
loop_
_entity.id
_entity.type
_entity.pdbx_description
1 polymer ?
#
loop_
_entity_poly.entity_id
_entity_poly.type
_entity_poly.pdbx_seq_one_letter_code
_entity_poly.pdbx_strand_id
1 'polypeptide(L)'
;PICLQCLSQAGAQIEFIPATAFAELAAFNANGGFTALESWRWHQVLIAERAEGYDPRVLSRIRRGASLGDADLQLLQRQRADWQRRITAELQRFDALLMPTVPMIAPTIGELAADDAYFRCNGLMLRNPAIVNFLDGCALSLPCQRPGAAPIGLMLAGLPMCDEALLGWALAIERRLAEA
;
A
#
# COMPACT_ATOMS: atom_id res chain seq x y z
N PRO A 1 13.66 -14.52 -5.50
CA PRO A 1 12.78 -15.03 -4.45
C PRO A 1 12.18 -16.38 -4.85
N ILE A 2 12.06 -17.31 -3.90
CA ILE A 2 11.57 -18.68 -4.15
C ILE A 2 10.16 -18.66 -4.77
N CYS A 3 9.28 -17.79 -4.28
CA CYS A 3 7.93 -17.66 -4.82
C CYS A 3 7.91 -17.30 -6.32
N LEU A 4 8.77 -16.38 -6.79
CA LEU A 4 8.83 -16.03 -8.21
C LEU A 4 9.37 -17.20 -9.07
N GLN A 5 10.33 -17.96 -8.56
CA GLN A 5 10.82 -19.16 -9.24
C GLN A 5 9.72 -20.24 -9.36
N CYS A 6 8.98 -20.47 -8.28
CA CYS A 6 7.84 -21.38 -8.26
C CYS A 6 6.79 -20.98 -9.31
N LEU A 7 6.42 -19.71 -9.37
CA LEU A 7 5.46 -19.19 -10.34
C LEU A 7 5.96 -19.32 -11.79
N SER A 8 7.23 -18.98 -12.02
CA SER A 8 7.84 -19.14 -13.36
C SER A 8 7.88 -20.60 -13.80
N GLN A 9 8.21 -21.53 -12.92
CA GLN A 9 8.17 -22.98 -13.20
C GLN A 9 6.74 -23.49 -13.46
N ALA A 10 5.73 -22.83 -12.88
CA ALA A 10 4.33 -23.11 -13.15
C ALA A 10 3.80 -22.46 -14.45
N GLY A 11 4.67 -21.80 -15.23
CA GLY A 11 4.34 -21.20 -16.52
C GLY A 11 4.00 -19.73 -16.50
N ALA A 12 4.09 -19.04 -15.35
CA ALA A 12 3.88 -17.60 -15.28
C ALA A 12 5.02 -16.86 -16.00
N GLN A 13 4.66 -15.91 -16.85
CA GLN A 13 5.60 -14.99 -17.49
C GLN A 13 5.80 -13.79 -16.59
N ILE A 14 7.01 -13.64 -16.03
CA ILE A 14 7.31 -12.59 -15.06
C ILE A 14 8.22 -11.55 -15.72
N GLU A 15 7.75 -10.30 -15.75
CA GLU A 15 8.51 -9.14 -16.18
C GLU A 15 8.79 -8.23 -15.00
N PHE A 16 10.00 -7.70 -14.88
CA PHE A 16 10.36 -6.71 -13.89
C PHE A 16 10.19 -5.31 -14.47
N ILE A 17 9.32 -4.52 -13.87
CA ILE A 17 9.08 -3.13 -14.27
C ILE A 17 9.77 -2.15 -13.32
N PRO A 18 10.22 -0.98 -13.81
CA PRO A 18 10.79 0.05 -12.95
C PRO A 18 9.78 0.59 -11.95
N ALA A 19 10.18 0.75 -10.70
CA ALA A 19 9.33 1.29 -9.64
C ALA A 19 9.33 2.84 -9.59
N THR A 20 9.89 3.52 -10.58
CA THR A 20 10.07 4.98 -10.57
C THR A 20 8.75 5.75 -10.46
N ALA A 21 7.72 5.32 -11.19
CA ALA A 21 6.40 5.94 -11.11
C ALA A 21 5.73 5.76 -9.75
N PHE A 22 5.98 4.64 -9.06
CA PHE A 22 5.47 4.40 -7.71
C PHE A 22 6.17 5.30 -6.67
N ALA A 23 7.42 5.68 -6.89
CA ALA A 23 8.15 6.58 -6.00
C ALA A 23 7.56 8.01 -5.97
N GLU A 24 6.84 8.43 -7.01
CA GLU A 24 6.15 9.73 -7.06
C GLU A 24 5.14 9.90 -5.92
N LEU A 25 4.53 8.80 -5.43
CA LEU A 25 3.56 8.84 -4.34
C LEU A 25 4.14 9.44 -3.05
N ALA A 26 5.43 9.29 -2.82
CA ALA A 26 6.10 9.89 -1.67
C ALA A 26 6.04 11.42 -1.73
N ALA A 27 6.24 12.01 -2.91
CA ALA A 27 6.14 13.45 -3.11
C ALA A 27 4.69 13.94 -3.01
N PHE A 28 3.72 13.24 -3.60
CA PHE A 28 2.29 13.60 -3.50
C PHE A 28 1.78 13.58 -2.06
N ASN A 29 2.30 12.68 -1.23
CA ASN A 29 1.90 12.52 0.16
C ASN A 29 2.84 13.24 1.17
N ALA A 30 3.80 14.04 0.72
CA ALA A 30 4.80 14.67 1.59
C ALA A 30 4.18 15.49 2.73
N ASN A 31 3.07 16.19 2.46
CA ASN A 31 2.32 16.96 3.45
C ASN A 31 1.18 16.18 4.11
N GLY A 32 1.12 14.84 3.93
CA GLY A 32 0.07 13.98 4.49
C GLY A 32 -0.96 13.48 3.49
N GLY A 33 -1.05 14.10 2.31
CA GLY A 33 -1.91 13.68 1.22
C GLY A 33 -3.40 13.63 1.55
N PHE A 34 -4.16 12.82 0.83
CA PHE A 34 -5.60 12.62 1.07
C PHE A 34 -5.90 12.19 2.50
N THR A 35 -5.13 11.24 3.03
CA THR A 35 -5.40 10.66 4.36
C THR A 35 -5.36 11.73 5.46
N ALA A 36 -4.38 12.63 5.46
CA ALA A 36 -4.31 13.69 6.47
C ALA A 36 -5.43 14.73 6.27
N LEU A 37 -5.67 15.15 5.02
CA LEU A 37 -6.68 16.14 4.69
C LEU A 37 -8.09 15.67 5.07
N GLU A 38 -8.47 14.45 4.64
CA GLU A 38 -9.80 13.90 4.86
C GLU A 38 -10.02 13.55 6.34
N SER A 39 -9.03 12.94 6.99
CA SER A 39 -9.14 12.62 8.42
C SER A 39 -9.23 13.88 9.28
N TRP A 40 -8.51 14.96 8.94
CA TRP A 40 -8.66 16.24 9.64
C TRP A 40 -10.07 16.80 9.45
N ARG A 41 -10.58 16.85 8.24
CA ARG A 41 -11.94 17.35 7.97
C ARG A 41 -13.01 16.61 8.74
N TRP A 42 -12.85 15.31 8.88
CA TRP A 42 -13.76 14.47 9.65
C TRP A 42 -13.62 14.66 11.17
N HIS A 43 -12.39 14.69 11.68
CA HIS A 43 -12.12 14.60 13.11
C HIS A 43 -11.95 15.97 13.82
N GLN A 44 -11.81 17.09 13.10
CA GLN A 44 -11.45 18.39 13.71
C GLN A 44 -12.39 18.82 14.85
N VAL A 45 -13.69 18.60 14.73
CA VAL A 45 -14.66 18.95 15.78
C VAL A 45 -14.47 18.05 17.01
N LEU A 46 -14.38 16.75 16.79
CA LEU A 46 -14.18 15.78 17.86
C LEU A 46 -12.82 15.97 18.57
N ILE A 47 -11.78 16.33 17.82
CA ILE A 47 -10.45 16.63 18.39
C ILE A 47 -10.50 17.91 19.25
N ALA A 48 -11.27 18.92 18.85
CA ALA A 48 -11.43 20.13 19.65
C ALA A 48 -12.09 19.85 21.01
N GLU A 49 -12.98 18.87 21.08
CA GLU A 49 -13.72 18.50 22.28
C GLU A 49 -13.02 17.43 23.13
N ARG A 50 -12.35 16.47 22.50
CA ARG A 50 -11.87 15.23 23.15
C ARG A 50 -10.53 14.74 22.58
N ALA A 51 -9.54 15.61 22.43
CA ALA A 51 -8.22 15.25 21.91
C ALA A 51 -7.53 14.13 22.72
N GLU A 52 -7.78 14.09 24.02
CA GLU A 52 -7.23 13.09 24.95
C GLU A 52 -7.72 11.65 24.71
N GLY A 53 -8.83 11.48 23.98
CA GLY A 53 -9.36 10.17 23.58
C GLY A 53 -8.59 9.53 22.40
N TYR A 54 -7.66 10.25 21.79
CA TYR A 54 -6.88 9.75 20.66
C TYR A 54 -5.51 9.23 21.09
N ASP A 55 -5.04 8.16 20.46
CA ASP A 55 -3.62 7.82 20.52
C ASP A 55 -2.78 9.01 20.03
N PRO A 56 -1.76 9.46 20.78
CA PRO A 56 -0.97 10.64 20.43
C PRO A 56 -0.33 10.57 19.03
N ARG A 57 0.12 9.38 18.60
CA ARG A 57 0.73 9.16 17.29
C ARG A 57 -0.29 9.27 16.16
N VAL A 58 -1.50 8.75 16.38
CA VAL A 58 -2.63 8.90 15.43
C VAL A 58 -3.06 10.36 15.36
N LEU A 59 -3.24 11.01 16.51
CA LEU A 59 -3.62 12.42 16.59
C LEU A 59 -2.62 13.33 15.85
N SER A 60 -1.33 13.11 16.02
CA SER A 60 -0.28 13.89 15.33
C SER A 60 -0.40 13.78 13.80
N ARG A 61 -0.73 12.59 13.29
CA ARG A 61 -0.94 12.36 11.85
C ARG A 61 -2.19 13.05 11.32
N ILE A 62 -3.30 12.98 12.06
CA ILE A 62 -4.55 13.67 11.69
C ILE A 62 -4.32 15.18 11.65
N ARG A 63 -3.65 15.74 12.64
CA ARG A 63 -3.34 17.18 12.73
C ARG A 63 -2.51 17.72 11.57
N ARG A 64 -1.75 16.89 10.86
CA ARG A 64 -1.05 17.32 9.63
C ARG A 64 -2.03 17.86 8.57
N GLY A 65 -3.27 17.39 8.55
CA GLY A 65 -4.29 17.87 7.63
C GLY A 65 -4.82 19.27 7.95
N ALA A 66 -4.55 19.82 9.16
CA ALA A 66 -5.05 21.14 9.55
C ALA A 66 -4.54 22.30 8.67
N SER A 67 -3.38 22.13 8.03
CA SER A 67 -2.80 23.12 7.12
C SER A 67 -3.22 22.92 5.65
N LEU A 68 -3.99 21.87 5.33
CA LEU A 68 -4.39 21.53 3.97
C LEU A 68 -5.79 22.07 3.67
N GLY A 69 -5.93 22.76 2.54
CA GLY A 69 -7.19 23.35 2.10
C GLY A 69 -7.75 22.73 0.82
N ASP A 70 -8.78 23.38 0.24
CA ASP A 70 -9.41 22.93 -1.00
C ASP A 70 -8.47 22.98 -2.20
N ALA A 71 -7.54 23.94 -2.24
CA ALA A 71 -6.54 24.02 -3.30
C ALA A 71 -5.61 22.80 -3.30
N ASP A 72 -5.21 22.33 -2.09
CA ASP A 72 -4.38 21.13 -1.94
C ASP A 72 -5.15 19.88 -2.38
N LEU A 73 -6.43 19.77 -2.02
CA LEU A 73 -7.29 18.68 -2.45
C LEU A 73 -7.39 18.63 -3.99
N GLN A 74 -7.64 19.76 -4.63
CA GLN A 74 -7.73 19.84 -6.10
C GLN A 74 -6.40 19.47 -6.78
N LEU A 75 -5.28 19.88 -6.18
CA LEU A 75 -3.96 19.49 -6.68
C LEU A 75 -3.74 17.99 -6.57
N LEU A 76 -4.02 17.40 -5.39
CA LEU A 76 -3.91 15.96 -5.17
C LEU A 76 -4.80 15.15 -6.13
N GLN A 77 -6.03 15.61 -6.37
CA GLN A 77 -6.95 14.96 -7.31
C GLN A 77 -6.41 14.96 -8.75
N ARG A 78 -5.86 16.09 -9.21
CA ARG A 78 -5.23 16.19 -10.55
C ARG A 78 -4.01 15.29 -10.66
N GLN A 79 -3.13 15.32 -9.66
CA GLN A 79 -1.94 14.46 -9.60
C GLN A 79 -2.30 12.98 -9.62
N ARG A 80 -3.31 12.60 -8.82
CA ARG A 80 -3.82 11.22 -8.79
C ARG A 80 -4.36 10.79 -10.15
N ALA A 81 -5.22 11.59 -10.77
CA ALA A 81 -5.83 11.28 -12.06
C ALA A 81 -4.78 11.13 -13.17
N ASP A 82 -3.76 11.99 -13.17
CA ASP A 82 -2.64 11.90 -14.13
C ASP A 82 -1.82 10.63 -13.91
N TRP A 83 -1.45 10.36 -12.65
CA TRP A 83 -0.69 9.18 -12.27
C TRP A 83 -1.46 7.89 -12.60
N GLN A 84 -2.77 7.82 -12.27
CA GLN A 84 -3.63 6.68 -12.59
C GLN A 84 -3.64 6.37 -14.08
N ARG A 85 -3.78 7.40 -14.95
CA ARG A 85 -3.74 7.19 -16.41
C ARG A 85 -2.44 6.57 -16.87
N ARG A 86 -1.30 7.09 -16.38
CA ARG A 86 0.04 6.59 -16.76
C ARG A 86 0.25 5.15 -16.28
N ILE A 87 -0.08 4.85 -15.03
CA ILE A 87 0.09 3.52 -14.47
C ILE A 87 -0.86 2.51 -15.11
N THR A 88 -2.12 2.88 -15.34
CA THR A 88 -3.07 2.01 -16.05
C THR A 88 -2.57 1.65 -17.45
N ALA A 89 -2.05 2.62 -18.20
CA ALA A 89 -1.49 2.38 -19.54
C ALA A 89 -0.27 1.41 -19.50
N GLU A 90 0.53 1.47 -18.44
CA GLU A 90 1.65 0.55 -18.26
C GLU A 90 1.21 -0.85 -17.82
N LEU A 91 0.26 -0.93 -16.88
CA LEU A 91 -0.14 -2.19 -16.26
C LEU A 91 -1.18 -2.99 -17.06
N GLN A 92 -1.95 -2.37 -17.94
CA GLN A 92 -3.02 -3.03 -18.71
C GLN A 92 -2.57 -4.20 -19.60
N ARG A 93 -1.28 -4.36 -19.84
CA ARG A 93 -0.69 -5.48 -20.59
C ARG A 93 -0.35 -6.68 -19.71
N PHE A 94 -0.53 -6.57 -18.40
CA PHE A 94 -0.27 -7.62 -17.43
C PHE A 94 -1.57 -8.08 -16.78
N ASP A 95 -1.61 -9.36 -16.38
CA ASP A 95 -2.74 -9.92 -15.64
C ASP A 95 -2.77 -9.43 -14.19
N ALA A 96 -1.61 -9.25 -13.56
CA ALA A 96 -1.47 -8.74 -12.21
C ALA A 96 -0.08 -8.13 -11.97
N LEU A 97 -0.01 -7.19 -11.03
CA LEU A 97 1.22 -6.68 -10.46
C LEU A 97 1.57 -7.49 -9.21
N LEU A 98 2.81 -7.97 -9.11
CA LEU A 98 3.32 -8.70 -7.97
C LEU A 98 4.32 -7.85 -7.17
N MET A 99 4.15 -7.80 -5.87
CA MET A 99 5.13 -7.18 -4.97
C MET A 99 5.01 -7.78 -3.55
N PRO A 100 6.02 -7.62 -2.68
CA PRO A 100 5.82 -7.91 -1.25
C PRO A 100 4.67 -7.07 -0.71
N THR A 101 3.77 -7.66 0.09
CA THR A 101 2.66 -6.91 0.69
C THR A 101 3.20 -5.73 1.50
N VAL A 102 4.24 -5.98 2.30
CA VAL A 102 5.01 -4.96 3.01
C VAL A 102 6.50 -5.25 2.86
N PRO A 103 7.37 -4.24 2.85
CA PRO A 103 8.81 -4.41 2.57
C PRO A 103 9.64 -4.89 3.77
N MET A 104 9.00 -5.29 4.85
CA MET A 104 9.68 -5.70 6.08
C MET A 104 8.85 -6.77 6.82
N ILE A 105 9.54 -7.55 7.65
CA ILE A 105 8.90 -8.43 8.64
C ILE A 105 8.35 -7.56 9.77
N ALA A 106 7.25 -7.99 10.40
CA ALA A 106 6.66 -7.27 11.52
C ALA A 106 7.69 -7.06 12.65
N PRO A 107 7.94 -5.82 13.08
CA PRO A 107 8.82 -5.53 14.19
C PRO A 107 8.18 -5.97 15.51
N THR A 108 8.99 -6.17 16.54
CA THR A 108 8.49 -6.38 17.89
C THR A 108 7.90 -5.08 18.46
N ILE A 109 7.02 -5.21 19.46
CA ILE A 109 6.42 -4.05 20.14
C ILE A 109 7.51 -3.17 20.76
N GLY A 110 8.57 -3.78 21.33
CA GLY A 110 9.69 -3.05 21.93
C GLY A 110 10.49 -2.20 20.93
N GLU A 111 10.66 -2.67 19.70
CA GLU A 111 11.33 -1.90 18.64
C GLU A 111 10.55 -0.66 18.20
N LEU A 112 9.23 -0.61 18.49
CA LEU A 112 8.35 0.52 18.17
C LEU A 112 8.13 1.47 19.36
N ALA A 113 8.88 1.32 20.46
CA ALA A 113 8.72 2.16 21.65
C ALA A 113 9.03 3.65 21.36
N ALA A 114 10.11 3.92 20.60
CA ALA A 114 10.46 5.27 20.20
C ALA A 114 9.62 5.75 18.99
N ASP A 115 9.16 7.00 19.01
CA ASP A 115 8.32 7.59 17.98
C ASP A 115 8.97 7.56 16.59
N ASP A 116 10.25 7.87 16.50
CA ASP A 116 10.98 7.82 15.21
C ASP A 116 11.01 6.41 14.63
N ALA A 117 11.19 5.38 15.46
CA ALA A 117 11.16 3.99 15.03
C ALA A 117 9.75 3.62 14.55
N TYR A 118 8.73 4.00 15.32
CA TYR A 118 7.33 3.78 14.96
C TYR A 118 6.98 4.43 13.62
N PHE A 119 7.28 5.71 13.42
CA PHE A 119 6.91 6.41 12.19
C PHE A 119 7.67 5.90 10.96
N ARG A 120 8.95 5.51 11.11
CA ARG A 120 9.69 4.85 10.02
C ARG A 120 9.05 3.52 9.63
N CYS A 121 8.76 2.65 10.60
CA CYS A 121 8.11 1.36 10.33
C CYS A 121 6.71 1.54 9.74
N ASN A 122 5.91 2.46 10.29
CA ASN A 122 4.58 2.77 9.78
C ASN A 122 4.63 3.25 8.32
N GLY A 123 5.58 4.12 7.96
CA GLY A 123 5.78 4.56 6.59
C GLY A 123 6.14 3.41 5.63
N LEU A 124 7.00 2.50 6.07
CA LEU A 124 7.36 1.31 5.28
C LEU A 124 6.18 0.35 5.12
N MET A 125 5.45 0.06 6.20
CA MET A 125 4.26 -0.81 6.17
C MET A 125 3.18 -0.31 5.21
N LEU A 126 2.99 1.01 5.12
CA LEU A 126 1.98 1.62 4.25
C LEU A 126 2.46 1.80 2.80
N ARG A 127 3.76 1.70 2.52
CA ARG A 127 4.35 2.08 1.22
C ARG A 127 3.73 1.32 0.05
N ASN A 128 3.71 -0.01 0.12
CA ASN A 128 3.23 -0.83 -1.00
C ASN A 128 1.69 -0.84 -1.11
N PRO A 129 0.90 -1.01 -0.01
CA PRO A 129 -0.55 -0.88 -0.06
C PRO A 129 -1.03 0.49 -0.57
N ALA A 130 -0.30 1.56 -0.26
CA ALA A 130 -0.64 2.90 -0.74
C ALA A 130 -0.62 3.03 -2.27
N ILE A 131 0.22 2.25 -2.98
CA ILE A 131 0.25 2.21 -4.45
C ILE A 131 -1.11 1.76 -4.98
N VAL A 132 -1.64 0.66 -4.44
CA VAL A 132 -2.92 0.10 -4.89
C VAL A 132 -4.08 1.02 -4.52
N ASN A 133 -4.08 1.59 -3.29
CA ASN A 133 -5.09 2.56 -2.86
C ASN A 133 -5.09 3.81 -3.78
N PHE A 134 -3.91 4.30 -4.15
CA PHE A 134 -3.81 5.48 -5.01
C PHE A 134 -4.23 5.18 -6.45
N LEU A 135 -4.01 3.95 -6.91
CA LEU A 135 -4.46 3.44 -8.21
C LEU A 135 -5.99 3.26 -8.27
N ASP A 136 -6.67 3.15 -7.15
CA ASP A 136 -8.06 2.69 -7.06
C ASP A 136 -8.21 1.21 -7.46
N GLY A 137 -7.11 0.46 -7.34
CA GLY A 137 -7.02 -0.93 -7.73
C GLY A 137 -7.55 -1.89 -6.67
N CYS A 138 -7.58 -3.16 -7.00
CA CYS A 138 -7.85 -4.24 -6.08
C CYS A 138 -6.56 -5.00 -5.73
N ALA A 139 -6.48 -5.57 -4.53
CA ALA A 139 -5.33 -6.37 -4.13
C ALA A 139 -5.69 -7.42 -3.09
N LEU A 140 -4.88 -8.48 -3.04
CA LEU A 140 -4.90 -9.48 -1.98
C LEU A 140 -3.47 -9.90 -1.64
N SER A 141 -3.27 -10.47 -0.47
CA SER A 141 -1.97 -10.94 0.02
C SER A 141 -2.02 -12.44 0.23
N LEU A 142 -1.10 -13.16 -0.40
CA LEU A 142 -0.93 -14.61 -0.22
C LEU A 142 0.26 -14.88 0.70
N PRO A 143 0.13 -15.79 1.68
CA PRO A 143 1.26 -16.21 2.49
C PRO A 143 2.31 -16.93 1.62
N CYS A 144 3.58 -16.55 1.76
CA CYS A 144 4.66 -17.16 0.97
C CYS A 144 5.92 -17.44 1.81
N GLN A 145 5.81 -17.43 3.13
CA GLN A 145 6.90 -17.79 4.04
C GLN A 145 7.08 -19.32 4.13
N ARG A 146 8.29 -19.74 4.46
CA ARG A 146 8.57 -21.13 4.80
C ARG A 146 7.94 -21.50 6.15
N PRO A 147 7.58 -22.78 6.38
CA PRO A 147 7.11 -23.22 7.69
C PRO A 147 8.07 -22.81 8.81
N GLY A 148 7.54 -22.25 9.89
CA GLY A 148 8.29 -21.76 11.04
C GLY A 148 9.00 -20.42 10.85
N ALA A 149 8.98 -19.81 9.67
CA ALA A 149 9.50 -18.48 9.44
C ALA A 149 8.46 -17.39 9.77
N ALA A 150 8.93 -16.15 9.97
CA ALA A 150 8.05 -15.01 10.16
C ALA A 150 7.13 -14.83 8.94
N PRO A 151 5.88 -14.36 9.12
CA PRO A 151 4.93 -14.18 8.03
C PRO A 151 5.44 -13.22 6.95
N ILE A 152 5.36 -13.65 5.69
CA ILE A 152 5.67 -12.85 4.50
C ILE A 152 4.49 -12.98 3.54
N GLY A 153 4.00 -11.85 3.03
CA GLY A 153 2.93 -11.79 2.05
C GLY A 153 3.44 -11.45 0.65
N LEU A 154 3.00 -12.23 -0.33
CA LEU A 154 3.06 -11.86 -1.73
C LEU A 154 1.76 -11.15 -2.10
N MET A 155 1.83 -9.87 -2.41
CA MET A 155 0.67 -9.10 -2.86
C MET A 155 0.48 -9.29 -4.37
N LEU A 156 -0.72 -9.71 -4.75
CA LEU A 156 -1.25 -9.57 -6.11
C LEU A 156 -2.10 -8.31 -6.14
N ALA A 157 -1.84 -7.45 -7.11
CA ALA A 157 -2.64 -6.24 -7.33
C ALA A 157 -3.11 -6.16 -8.78
N GLY A 158 -4.34 -5.72 -8.96
CA GLY A 158 -4.99 -5.52 -10.25
C GLY A 158 -5.45 -4.09 -10.45
N LEU A 159 -5.81 -3.77 -11.69
CA LEU A 159 -6.47 -2.52 -12.03
C LEU A 159 -7.87 -2.45 -11.38
N PRO A 160 -8.50 -1.26 -11.33
CA PRO A 160 -9.85 -1.11 -10.80
C PRO A 160 -10.83 -2.12 -11.41
N MET A 161 -11.73 -2.69 -10.60
CA MET A 161 -12.79 -3.62 -11.00
C MET A 161 -12.29 -4.98 -11.53
N CYS A 162 -11.04 -5.36 -11.28
CA CYS A 162 -10.49 -6.66 -11.66
C CYS A 162 -10.55 -7.71 -10.54
N ASP A 163 -11.38 -7.51 -9.51
CA ASP A 163 -11.42 -8.34 -8.29
C ASP A 163 -11.65 -9.82 -8.58
N GLU A 164 -12.63 -10.16 -9.42
CA GLU A 164 -12.97 -11.55 -9.75
C GLU A 164 -11.81 -12.27 -10.46
N ALA A 165 -11.20 -11.62 -11.46
CA ALA A 165 -10.05 -12.16 -12.16
C ALA A 165 -8.87 -12.35 -11.21
N LEU A 166 -8.61 -11.35 -10.35
CA LEU A 166 -7.52 -11.39 -9.39
C LEU A 166 -7.69 -12.52 -8.37
N LEU A 167 -8.92 -12.76 -7.88
CA LEU A 167 -9.23 -13.89 -7.00
C LEU A 167 -8.99 -15.23 -7.69
N GLY A 168 -9.34 -15.34 -8.97
CA GLY A 168 -9.08 -16.53 -9.78
C GLY A 168 -7.58 -16.83 -9.88
N TRP A 169 -6.75 -15.81 -10.20
CA TRP A 169 -5.29 -15.94 -10.23
C TRP A 169 -4.72 -16.28 -8.85
N ALA A 170 -5.24 -15.66 -7.80
CA ALA A 170 -4.79 -15.90 -6.43
C ALA A 170 -4.98 -17.35 -6.01
N LEU A 171 -6.14 -17.96 -6.28
CA LEU A 171 -6.41 -19.35 -5.99
C LEU A 171 -5.43 -20.31 -6.71
N ALA A 172 -5.09 -20.00 -7.96
CA ALA A 172 -4.13 -20.80 -8.72
C ALA A 172 -2.70 -20.66 -8.14
N ILE A 173 -2.30 -19.44 -7.77
CA ILE A 173 -0.99 -19.13 -7.18
C ILE A 173 -0.86 -19.76 -5.79
N GLU A 174 -1.87 -19.63 -4.93
CA GLU A 174 -1.87 -20.19 -3.57
C GLU A 174 -1.62 -21.70 -3.59
N ARG A 175 -2.30 -22.44 -4.47
CA ARG A 175 -2.08 -23.88 -4.65
C ARG A 175 -0.63 -24.20 -5.01
N ARG A 176 -0.03 -23.43 -5.90
CA ARG A 176 1.37 -23.64 -6.31
C ARG A 176 2.36 -23.28 -5.21
N LEU A 177 2.09 -22.26 -4.42
CA LEU A 177 2.93 -21.89 -3.29
C LEU A 177 2.85 -22.90 -2.15
N ALA A 178 1.72 -23.56 -1.98
CA ALA A 178 1.54 -24.61 -0.97
C ALA A 178 2.24 -25.93 -1.33
N GLU A 179 2.53 -26.17 -2.63
CA GLU A 179 3.24 -27.34 -3.13
C GLU A 179 4.78 -27.15 -3.12
N ALA A 180 5.30 -25.95 -2.86
CA ALA A 180 6.72 -25.56 -2.99
C ALA A 180 7.44 -25.56 -1.62
#